data_dc0dcd247eaacfe5432630481d60affa
#
_entry.id   dc0dcd247eaacfe5432630481d60affa
#
_cell.length_a   1.000
_cell.length_b   1.000
_cell.length_c   1.000
_cell.angle_alpha   90.00
_cell.angle_beta   90.00
_cell.angle_gamma   90.00
#
_symmetry.space_group_name_H-M   'P 1'
#
loop_
_entity.id
_entity.type
_entity.pdbx_description
1 polymer ?
#
loop_
_entity_poly.entity_id
_entity_poly.type
_entity_poly.pdbx_seq_one_letter_code
_entity_poly.pdbx_strand_id
1 'polypeptide(L)'
;MVQSPLISIEELQRLAADPKLVLLDVRSNLTDPEAGRRLYEAGHIPLARFADMENDVAGCRSGTNGRHPLPDSGRFCVNMRRLGISPDSVVVVYDDGLLNFAARLWFTLRWVGFENVRVLNGGYAAWEKARLPIETAVGEWEQGTYRAQTPLERVFGLEFVEHNLESGDYTLLDARSPSRYAGEEEPIDPVAGHIPGALNRPSTENIGADGLLKSLEELQKEFRAVIGSRDTANIINYCGSGITACCNHLAMMAAGIPAAGVYIGSWSEWISDENRPIRQTAEP
;
A
#
# COMPACT_ATOMS: atom_id res chain seq x y z
N MET A 1 7.16 -3.70 -22.65
CA MET A 1 6.49 -4.53 -21.60
C MET A 1 6.53 -3.71 -20.33
N VAL A 2 5.41 -3.57 -19.65
CA VAL A 2 5.37 -2.91 -18.33
C VAL A 2 6.17 -3.77 -17.36
N GLN A 3 7.12 -3.17 -16.65
CA GLN A 3 7.93 -3.87 -15.65
C GLN A 3 7.00 -4.36 -14.51
N SER A 4 7.23 -5.60 -14.01
CA SER A 4 6.50 -6.11 -12.85
C SER A 4 6.68 -5.17 -11.66
N PRO A 5 5.62 -4.84 -10.91
CA PRO A 5 5.73 -4.04 -9.70
C PRO A 5 6.42 -4.80 -8.54
N LEU A 6 6.70 -6.08 -8.73
CA LEU A 6 7.38 -6.93 -7.76
C LEU A 6 8.79 -7.28 -8.21
N ILE A 7 9.64 -7.57 -7.23
CA ILE A 7 10.99 -8.09 -7.43
C ILE A 7 11.19 -9.33 -6.55
N SER A 8 11.90 -10.35 -7.06
CA SER A 8 12.27 -11.51 -6.26
C SER A 8 13.54 -11.26 -5.42
N ILE A 9 13.81 -12.15 -4.47
CA ILE A 9 15.05 -12.12 -3.67
C ILE A 9 16.29 -12.22 -4.57
N GLU A 10 16.26 -13.12 -5.55
CA GLU A 10 17.39 -13.34 -6.47
C GLU A 10 17.65 -12.13 -7.37
N GLU A 11 16.59 -11.43 -7.77
CA GLU A 11 16.73 -10.17 -8.52
C GLU A 11 17.28 -9.06 -7.64
N LEU A 12 16.82 -8.94 -6.38
CA LEU A 12 17.35 -7.97 -5.41
C LEU A 12 18.84 -8.22 -5.14
N GLN A 13 19.24 -9.49 -4.94
CA GLN A 13 20.66 -9.83 -4.75
C GLN A 13 21.53 -9.42 -5.95
N ARG A 14 21.01 -9.53 -7.18
CA ARG A 14 21.72 -9.06 -8.38
C ARG A 14 21.85 -7.54 -8.43
N LEU A 15 20.89 -6.81 -7.86
CA LEU A 15 20.92 -5.35 -7.77
C LEU A 15 21.78 -4.83 -6.61
N ALA A 16 22.20 -5.66 -5.67
CA ALA A 16 22.94 -5.21 -4.48
C ALA A 16 24.25 -4.47 -4.79
N ALA A 17 24.86 -4.73 -5.95
CA ALA A 17 26.06 -4.02 -6.42
C ALA A 17 25.76 -2.75 -7.26
N ASP A 18 24.48 -2.47 -7.56
CA ASP A 18 24.10 -1.28 -8.32
C ASP A 18 24.17 -0.03 -7.42
N PRO A 19 25.02 0.97 -7.72
CA PRO A 19 25.13 2.17 -6.91
C PRO A 19 23.85 3.03 -6.91
N LYS A 20 22.91 2.76 -7.79
CA LYS A 20 21.60 3.43 -7.88
C LYS A 20 20.54 2.77 -7.01
N LEU A 21 20.83 1.60 -6.42
CA LEU A 21 19.89 0.90 -5.55
C LEU A 21 19.62 1.73 -4.30
N VAL A 22 18.35 1.98 -4.05
CA VAL A 22 17.80 2.48 -2.78
C VAL A 22 16.85 1.45 -2.25
N LEU A 23 17.27 0.73 -1.21
CA LEU A 23 16.45 -0.27 -0.55
C LEU A 23 15.78 0.35 0.68
N LEU A 24 14.46 0.26 0.79
CA LEU A 24 13.68 0.87 1.87
C LEU A 24 12.96 -0.19 2.70
N ASP A 25 13.24 -0.20 3.99
CA ASP A 25 12.49 -0.92 5.00
C ASP A 25 11.33 -0.04 5.48
N VAL A 26 10.10 -0.46 5.26
CA VAL A 26 8.90 0.26 5.71
C VAL A 26 8.06 -0.62 6.64
N ARG A 27 8.68 -1.58 7.32
CA ARG A 27 8.01 -2.36 8.37
C ARG A 27 7.39 -1.43 9.39
N SER A 28 6.14 -1.68 9.76
CA SER A 28 5.38 -0.82 10.66
C SER A 28 4.29 -1.62 11.37
N ASN A 29 3.64 -0.99 12.34
CA ASN A 29 2.49 -1.54 13.04
C ASN A 29 1.45 -0.43 13.26
N LEU A 30 0.18 -0.71 12.93
CA LEU A 30 -0.91 0.29 13.02
C LEU A 30 -1.22 0.76 14.45
N THR A 31 -0.89 -0.05 15.44
CA THR A 31 -1.16 0.21 16.87
C THR A 31 0.07 0.62 17.66
N ASP A 32 1.27 0.53 17.05
CA ASP A 32 2.53 0.87 17.68
C ASP A 32 3.46 1.57 16.66
N PRO A 33 3.43 2.89 16.58
CA PRO A 33 4.20 3.66 15.61
C PRO A 33 5.72 3.45 15.66
N GLU A 34 6.26 3.12 16.85
CA GLU A 34 7.70 2.90 17.04
C GLU A 34 8.15 1.46 16.70
N ALA A 35 7.21 0.55 16.46
CA ALA A 35 7.53 -0.85 16.19
C ALA A 35 8.43 -1.01 14.96
N GLY A 36 8.15 -0.27 13.88
CA GLY A 36 8.93 -0.34 12.65
C GLY A 36 10.41 0.00 12.86
N ARG A 37 10.68 1.07 13.58
CA ARG A 37 12.05 1.48 13.93
C ARG A 37 12.77 0.42 14.76
N ARG A 38 12.10 -0.11 15.79
CA ARG A 38 12.69 -1.18 16.62
C ARG A 38 12.97 -2.44 15.80
N LEU A 39 12.09 -2.82 14.88
CA LEU A 39 12.32 -3.96 13.98
C LEU A 39 13.52 -3.73 13.07
N TYR A 40 13.64 -2.53 12.49
CA TYR A 40 14.79 -2.16 11.66
C TYR A 40 16.10 -2.22 12.44
N GLU A 41 16.16 -1.64 13.64
CA GLU A 41 17.35 -1.62 14.51
C GLU A 41 17.73 -3.03 15.00
N ALA A 42 16.75 -3.90 15.21
CA ALA A 42 16.98 -5.30 15.58
C ALA A 42 17.55 -6.15 14.43
N GLY A 43 17.29 -5.75 13.18
CA GLY A 43 17.84 -6.39 11.99
C GLY A 43 17.08 -6.02 10.73
N HIS A 44 17.82 -5.73 9.66
CA HIS A 44 17.29 -5.35 8.37
C HIS A 44 18.11 -5.96 7.22
N ILE A 45 17.56 -5.94 6.02
CA ILE A 45 18.27 -6.37 4.80
C ILE A 45 19.47 -5.43 4.58
N PRO A 46 20.69 -5.94 4.29
CA PRO A 46 21.86 -5.10 4.08
C PRO A 46 21.61 -3.94 3.10
N LEU A 47 22.15 -2.76 3.41
CA LEU A 47 21.95 -1.50 2.68
C LEU A 47 20.57 -0.86 2.80
N ALA A 48 19.62 -1.49 3.50
CA ALA A 48 18.28 -0.90 3.67
C ALA A 48 18.32 0.37 4.52
N ARG A 49 17.43 1.31 4.20
CA ARG A 49 17.17 2.55 4.91
C ARG A 49 15.78 2.51 5.48
N PHE A 50 15.61 2.92 6.72
CA PHE A 50 14.28 2.93 7.35
C PHE A 50 13.44 4.10 6.82
N ALA A 51 12.27 3.76 6.27
CA ALA A 51 11.22 4.70 5.89
C ALA A 51 10.07 4.60 6.90
N ASP A 52 9.87 5.63 7.68
CA ASP A 52 8.84 5.69 8.71
C ASP A 52 7.46 5.91 8.06
N MET A 53 6.51 4.99 8.35
CA MET A 53 5.17 5.06 7.77
C MET A 53 4.43 6.34 8.15
N GLU A 54 4.54 6.77 9.41
CA GLU A 54 3.83 7.93 9.93
C GLU A 54 4.52 9.26 9.54
N ASN A 55 5.85 9.30 9.61
CA ASN A 55 6.61 10.53 9.43
C ASN A 55 7.07 10.77 7.98
N ASP A 56 7.34 9.70 7.23
CA ASP A 56 7.89 9.80 5.86
C ASP A 56 6.83 9.56 4.79
N VAL A 57 5.84 8.68 5.03
CA VAL A 57 4.92 8.20 4.00
C VAL A 57 3.50 8.77 4.16
N ALA A 58 3.01 8.91 5.40
CA ALA A 58 1.70 9.51 5.65
C ALA A 58 1.78 11.04 5.83
N GLY A 59 0.66 11.69 5.60
CA GLY A 59 0.47 13.13 5.85
C GLY A 59 -0.04 13.43 7.25
N CYS A 60 -0.09 14.73 7.58
CA CYS A 60 -0.63 15.18 8.86
C CYS A 60 -2.13 14.88 8.97
N ARG A 61 -2.53 14.33 10.10
CA ARG A 61 -3.94 14.07 10.42
C ARG A 61 -4.63 15.38 10.80
N SER A 62 -5.82 15.63 10.19
CA SER A 62 -6.69 16.75 10.58
C SER A 62 -7.82 16.33 11.53
N GLY A 63 -8.02 15.02 11.71
CA GLY A 63 -9.16 14.43 12.40
C GLY A 63 -10.31 14.05 11.44
N THR A 64 -10.34 14.60 10.23
CA THR A 64 -11.39 14.34 9.23
C THR A 64 -10.87 13.82 7.89
N ASN A 65 -9.55 13.66 7.73
CA ASN A 65 -8.89 13.22 6.49
C ASN A 65 -8.37 11.77 6.53
N GLY A 66 -8.90 10.97 7.44
CA GLY A 66 -8.45 9.59 7.64
C GLY A 66 -7.21 9.44 8.52
N ARG A 67 -6.87 8.19 8.88
CA ARG A 67 -5.74 7.91 9.78
C ARG A 67 -4.36 8.02 9.12
N HIS A 68 -4.26 7.73 7.80
CA HIS A 68 -3.00 7.81 7.05
C HIS A 68 -3.22 8.54 5.72
N PRO A 69 -3.55 9.85 5.77
CA PRO A 69 -3.79 10.63 4.57
C PRO A 69 -2.52 10.69 3.69
N LEU A 70 -2.68 11.07 2.43
CA LEU A 70 -1.50 11.38 1.61
C LEU A 70 -0.77 12.59 2.17
N PRO A 71 0.55 12.59 2.13
CA PRO A 71 1.35 13.77 2.45
C PRO A 71 1.21 14.83 1.36
N ASP A 72 1.59 16.06 1.67
CA ASP A 72 1.93 17.03 0.63
C ASP A 72 3.06 16.46 -0.25
N SER A 73 2.91 16.55 -1.57
CA SER A 73 3.84 15.93 -2.52
C SER A 73 5.26 16.50 -2.42
N GLY A 74 5.40 17.79 -2.12
CA GLY A 74 6.68 18.44 -1.91
C GLY A 74 7.37 17.94 -0.63
N ARG A 75 6.62 17.83 0.49
CA ARG A 75 7.12 17.27 1.75
C ARG A 75 7.52 15.81 1.58
N PHE A 76 6.70 15.00 0.90
CA PHE A 76 7.06 13.61 0.62
C PHE A 76 8.36 13.51 -0.17
N CYS A 77 8.54 14.31 -1.22
CA CYS A 77 9.79 14.34 -1.98
C CYS A 77 10.99 14.80 -1.13
N VAL A 78 10.82 15.70 -0.15
CA VAL A 78 11.90 16.05 0.80
C VAL A 78 12.31 14.82 1.61
N ASN A 79 11.35 14.05 2.13
CA ASN A 79 11.64 12.82 2.89
C ASN A 79 12.34 11.78 2.01
N MET A 80 11.86 11.59 0.77
CA MET A 80 12.47 10.64 -0.17
C MET A 80 13.91 11.04 -0.56
N ARG A 81 14.19 12.34 -0.71
CA ARG A 81 15.56 12.81 -0.90
C ARG A 81 16.44 12.54 0.32
N ARG A 82 15.92 12.73 1.54
CA ARG A 82 16.64 12.38 2.78
C ARG A 82 16.99 10.88 2.81
N LEU A 83 16.14 10.03 2.25
CA LEU A 83 16.40 8.60 2.05
C LEU A 83 17.28 8.30 0.80
N GLY A 84 17.81 9.33 0.12
CA GLY A 84 18.75 9.19 -0.97
C GLY A 84 18.13 8.94 -2.34
N ILE A 85 16.83 9.14 -2.54
CA ILE A 85 16.18 8.92 -3.84
C ILE A 85 16.50 10.07 -4.79
N SER A 86 17.02 9.72 -5.98
CA SER A 86 17.27 10.57 -7.13
C SER A 86 16.47 10.10 -8.35
N PRO A 87 16.34 10.90 -9.41
CA PRO A 87 15.52 10.54 -10.58
C PRO A 87 15.92 9.23 -11.27
N ASP A 88 17.18 8.83 -11.17
CA ASP A 88 17.75 7.62 -11.76
C ASP A 88 17.92 6.46 -10.77
N SER A 89 17.41 6.59 -9.54
CA SER A 89 17.46 5.53 -8.55
C SER A 89 16.63 4.32 -8.97
N VAL A 90 17.07 3.14 -8.55
CA VAL A 90 16.33 1.88 -8.59
C VAL A 90 15.81 1.65 -7.17
N VAL A 91 14.54 1.89 -6.93
CA VAL A 91 13.97 1.77 -5.58
C VAL A 91 13.35 0.40 -5.39
N VAL A 92 13.72 -0.26 -4.29
CA VAL A 92 13.05 -1.47 -3.82
C VAL A 92 12.52 -1.21 -2.42
N VAL A 93 11.27 -1.51 -2.19
CA VAL A 93 10.61 -1.35 -0.89
C VAL A 93 10.21 -2.71 -0.33
N TYR A 94 10.30 -2.88 0.98
CA TYR A 94 9.82 -4.09 1.64
C TYR A 94 9.21 -3.80 3.01
N ASP A 95 8.28 -4.67 3.42
CA ASP A 95 7.78 -4.77 4.77
C ASP A 95 8.07 -6.16 5.37
N ASP A 96 7.29 -6.59 6.33
CA ASP A 96 7.41 -7.92 6.96
C ASP A 96 7.05 -9.10 6.05
N GLY A 97 6.33 -8.86 4.94
CA GLY A 97 5.94 -9.86 3.93
C GLY A 97 4.46 -9.85 3.57
N LEU A 98 3.64 -9.08 4.27
CA LEU A 98 2.20 -8.93 3.95
C LEU A 98 1.94 -7.91 2.84
N LEU A 99 2.96 -7.24 2.36
CA LEU A 99 2.93 -6.22 1.29
C LEU A 99 2.06 -4.99 1.61
N ASN A 100 1.61 -4.81 2.85
CA ASN A 100 0.68 -3.74 3.21
C ASN A 100 1.35 -2.35 3.21
N PHE A 101 2.41 -2.21 4.01
CA PHE A 101 3.14 -0.96 4.13
C PHE A 101 4.04 -0.72 2.93
N ALA A 102 4.64 -1.79 2.39
CA ALA A 102 5.45 -1.73 1.18
C ALA A 102 4.62 -1.28 -0.04
N ALA A 103 3.41 -1.81 -0.22
CA ALA A 103 2.51 -1.37 -1.28
C ALA A 103 2.06 0.09 -1.10
N ARG A 104 1.88 0.56 0.15
CA ARG A 104 1.54 1.96 0.41
C ARG A 104 2.69 2.90 0.02
N LEU A 105 3.93 2.60 0.39
CA LEU A 105 5.09 3.40 0.01
C LEU A 105 5.30 3.35 -1.51
N TRP A 106 5.21 2.16 -2.13
CA TRP A 106 5.26 1.98 -3.57
C TRP A 106 4.20 2.84 -4.30
N PHE A 107 2.95 2.81 -3.84
CA PHE A 107 1.86 3.62 -4.40
C PHE A 107 2.14 5.12 -4.26
N THR A 108 2.62 5.56 -3.09
CA THR A 108 2.89 6.98 -2.83
C THR A 108 4.06 7.50 -3.69
N LEU A 109 5.10 6.66 -3.93
CA LEU A 109 6.18 6.99 -4.87
C LEU A 109 5.65 7.14 -6.30
N ARG A 110 4.79 6.23 -6.75
CA ARG A 110 4.18 6.30 -8.08
C ARG A 110 3.19 7.46 -8.20
N TRP A 111 2.48 7.78 -7.13
CA TRP A 111 1.61 8.96 -7.09
C TRP A 111 2.38 10.28 -7.28
N VAL A 112 3.62 10.38 -6.85
CA VAL A 112 4.48 11.54 -7.17
C VAL A 112 5.25 11.37 -8.48
N GLY A 113 4.95 10.34 -9.29
CA GLY A 113 5.51 10.11 -10.61
C GLY A 113 6.83 9.34 -10.65
N PHE A 114 7.24 8.68 -9.54
CA PHE A 114 8.43 7.84 -9.53
C PHE A 114 8.12 6.45 -10.10
N GLU A 115 8.68 6.12 -11.26
CA GLU A 115 8.35 4.90 -12.02
C GLU A 115 9.16 3.68 -11.57
N ASN A 116 10.47 3.86 -11.34
CA ASN A 116 11.39 2.74 -11.11
C ASN A 116 11.40 2.27 -9.65
N VAL A 117 10.22 1.86 -9.17
CA VAL A 117 10.00 1.32 -7.83
C VAL A 117 9.33 -0.05 -7.89
N ARG A 118 9.85 -1.01 -7.11
CA ARG A 118 9.32 -2.37 -6.99
C ARG A 118 9.22 -2.77 -5.53
N VAL A 119 8.31 -3.72 -5.25
CA VAL A 119 8.12 -4.30 -3.92
C VAL A 119 8.78 -5.67 -3.86
N LEU A 120 9.56 -5.95 -2.80
CA LEU A 120 10.17 -7.25 -2.57
C LEU A 120 9.07 -8.26 -2.22
N ASN A 121 8.88 -9.24 -3.08
CA ASN A 121 7.89 -10.29 -2.89
C ASN A 121 8.24 -11.17 -1.67
N GLY A 122 7.32 -11.26 -0.71
CA GLY A 122 7.52 -11.95 0.57
C GLY A 122 8.31 -11.14 1.62
N GLY A 123 8.81 -9.95 1.28
CA GLY A 123 9.41 -8.99 2.22
C GLY A 123 10.54 -9.55 3.07
N TYR A 124 10.66 -9.02 4.29
CA TYR A 124 11.69 -9.43 5.24
C TYR A 124 11.53 -10.90 5.68
N ALA A 125 10.30 -11.39 5.84
CA ALA A 125 10.05 -12.77 6.24
C ALA A 125 10.62 -13.79 5.23
N ALA A 126 10.47 -13.54 3.92
CA ALA A 126 11.05 -14.40 2.90
C ALA A 126 12.59 -14.32 2.88
N TRP A 127 13.17 -13.14 3.10
CA TRP A 127 14.62 -12.95 3.22
C TRP A 127 15.21 -13.73 4.41
N GLU A 128 14.59 -13.63 5.57
CA GLU A 128 14.98 -14.36 6.79
C GLU A 128 14.83 -15.87 6.63
N LYS A 129 13.69 -16.33 6.06
CA LYS A 129 13.46 -17.75 5.74
C LYS A 129 14.51 -18.32 4.80
N ALA A 130 15.02 -17.52 3.87
CA ALA A 130 16.13 -17.88 2.99
C ALA A 130 17.50 -17.85 3.69
N ARG A 131 17.57 -17.47 4.98
CA ARG A 131 18.79 -17.37 5.80
C ARG A 131 19.86 -16.46 5.17
N LEU A 132 19.43 -15.37 4.56
CA LEU A 132 20.30 -14.38 3.93
C LEU A 132 20.87 -13.42 4.99
N PRO A 133 21.96 -12.71 4.67
CA PRO A 133 22.60 -11.78 5.60
C PRO A 133 21.63 -10.72 6.12
N ILE A 134 21.76 -10.38 7.40
CA ILE A 134 21.04 -9.33 8.11
C ILE A 134 22.08 -8.42 8.75
N GLU A 135 21.82 -7.11 8.76
CA GLU A 135 22.66 -6.14 9.46
C GLU A 135 21.82 -5.29 10.44
N THR A 136 22.51 -4.71 11.44
CA THR A 136 21.91 -3.81 12.45
C THR A 136 22.52 -2.41 12.38
N ALA A 137 23.61 -2.25 11.62
CA ALA A 137 24.29 -0.99 11.47
C ALA A 137 23.51 -0.07 10.51
N VAL A 138 23.17 1.12 10.98
CA VAL A 138 22.58 2.15 10.12
C VAL A 138 23.68 2.70 9.21
N GLY A 139 23.52 2.53 7.89
CA GLY A 139 24.45 3.05 6.90
C GLY A 139 24.38 4.56 6.75
N GLU A 140 25.41 5.13 6.12
CA GLU A 140 25.38 6.52 5.67
C GLU A 140 25.14 6.55 4.16
N TRP A 141 24.38 7.55 3.68
CA TRP A 141 24.10 7.76 2.26
C TRP A 141 24.00 9.25 1.92
N GLU A 142 24.28 9.57 0.69
CA GLU A 142 24.09 10.92 0.20
C GLU A 142 22.61 11.26 0.02
N GLN A 143 22.28 12.52 0.23
CA GLN A 143 20.94 13.03 -0.03
C GLN A 143 20.66 13.00 -1.53
N GLY A 144 19.48 12.45 -1.89
CA GLY A 144 19.01 12.44 -3.28
C GLY A 144 18.45 13.77 -3.77
N THR A 145 18.02 13.78 -5.03
CA THR A 145 17.58 15.01 -5.72
C THR A 145 16.19 14.91 -6.34
N TYR A 146 15.44 13.82 -6.09
CA TYR A 146 14.13 13.58 -6.69
C TYR A 146 13.14 14.71 -6.42
N ARG A 147 12.32 15.02 -7.45
CA ARG A 147 11.19 15.96 -7.38
C ARG A 147 9.97 15.32 -8.02
N ALA A 148 8.79 15.68 -7.51
CA ALA A 148 7.53 15.17 -8.05
C ALA A 148 7.41 15.43 -9.55
N GLN A 149 6.90 14.44 -10.25
CA GLN A 149 6.60 14.41 -11.67
C GLN A 149 5.08 14.21 -11.87
N THR A 150 4.66 14.04 -13.12
CA THR A 150 3.27 13.68 -13.43
C THR A 150 2.90 12.37 -12.72
N PRO A 151 1.79 12.36 -11.96
CA PRO A 151 1.35 11.15 -11.26
C PRO A 151 1.14 9.96 -12.19
N LEU A 152 1.59 8.79 -11.75
CA LEU A 152 1.37 7.50 -12.42
C LEU A 152 0.18 6.73 -11.83
N GLU A 153 -0.29 7.15 -10.66
CA GLU A 153 -1.42 6.55 -9.96
C GLU A 153 -2.48 7.60 -9.65
N ARG A 154 -3.74 7.19 -9.76
CA ARG A 154 -4.88 8.06 -9.47
C ARG A 154 -5.35 7.89 -8.03
N VAL A 155 -5.60 9.00 -7.38
CA VAL A 155 -6.19 9.08 -6.04
C VAL A 155 -7.58 9.66 -6.16
N PHE A 156 -8.53 9.06 -5.45
CA PHE A 156 -9.90 9.55 -5.35
C PHE A 156 -10.10 10.21 -3.98
N GLY A 157 -10.71 11.37 -3.97
CA GLY A 157 -11.08 12.09 -2.75
C GLY A 157 -12.48 11.74 -2.28
N LEU A 158 -12.79 12.16 -1.06
CA LEU A 158 -14.07 11.94 -0.40
C LEU A 158 -15.27 12.40 -1.23
N GLU A 159 -15.25 13.64 -1.74
CA GLU A 159 -16.35 14.21 -2.54
C GLU A 159 -16.66 13.38 -3.80
N PHE A 160 -15.62 12.80 -4.41
CA PHE A 160 -15.81 11.91 -5.55
C PHE A 160 -16.53 10.63 -5.14
N VAL A 161 -16.14 10.03 -4.00
CA VAL A 161 -16.74 8.80 -3.50
C VAL A 161 -18.19 9.04 -3.05
N GLU A 162 -18.50 10.19 -2.45
CA GLU A 162 -19.88 10.59 -2.11
C GLU A 162 -20.73 10.71 -3.37
N HIS A 163 -20.26 11.41 -4.39
CA HIS A 163 -20.98 11.52 -5.66
C HIS A 163 -21.18 10.17 -6.36
N ASN A 164 -20.21 9.28 -6.24
CA ASN A 164 -20.30 7.94 -6.83
C ASN A 164 -21.40 7.06 -6.20
N LEU A 165 -21.88 7.35 -4.99
CA LEU A 165 -23.03 6.64 -4.43
C LEU A 165 -24.31 6.87 -5.24
N GLU A 166 -24.43 8.03 -5.89
CA GLU A 166 -25.58 8.40 -6.73
C GLU A 166 -25.36 7.93 -8.18
N SER A 167 -24.18 8.16 -8.74
CA SER A 167 -23.90 7.83 -10.15
C SER A 167 -23.71 6.33 -10.39
N GLY A 168 -23.06 5.63 -9.45
CA GLY A 168 -22.77 4.18 -9.59
C GLY A 168 -21.75 3.84 -10.68
N ASP A 169 -21.00 4.84 -11.20
CA ASP A 169 -20.06 4.66 -12.32
C ASP A 169 -18.84 3.82 -11.93
N TYR A 170 -18.46 3.88 -10.65
CA TYR A 170 -17.32 3.15 -10.11
C TYR A 170 -17.74 2.17 -9.02
N THR A 171 -17.02 1.08 -8.93
CA THR A 171 -17.21 0.08 -7.87
C THR A 171 -16.10 0.21 -6.82
N LEU A 172 -16.49 0.39 -5.57
CA LEU A 172 -15.56 0.39 -4.45
C LEU A 172 -15.20 -1.06 -4.07
N LEU A 173 -13.92 -1.32 -3.79
CA LEU A 173 -13.42 -2.62 -3.34
C LEU A 173 -12.71 -2.46 -2.00
N ASP A 174 -13.34 -2.99 -0.93
CA ASP A 174 -12.85 -2.92 0.44
C ASP A 174 -11.83 -4.03 0.72
N ALA A 175 -10.63 -3.63 1.12
CA ALA A 175 -9.52 -4.54 1.40
C ALA A 175 -9.45 -5.00 2.87
N ARG A 176 -10.40 -4.62 3.73
CA ARG A 176 -10.47 -5.06 5.14
C ARG A 176 -10.95 -6.51 5.26
N SER A 177 -10.78 -7.08 6.47
CA SER A 177 -11.34 -8.40 6.78
C SER A 177 -12.86 -8.46 6.56
N PRO A 178 -13.41 -9.65 6.25
CA PRO A 178 -14.86 -9.81 6.06
C PRO A 178 -15.67 -9.38 7.29
N SER A 179 -15.20 -9.69 8.51
CA SER A 179 -15.87 -9.32 9.76
C SER A 179 -15.97 -7.80 9.95
N ARG A 180 -14.89 -7.04 9.60
CA ARG A 180 -14.93 -5.57 9.64
C ARG A 180 -15.86 -5.00 8.57
N TYR A 181 -15.81 -5.55 7.35
CA TYR A 181 -16.68 -5.14 6.26
C TYR A 181 -18.16 -5.43 6.62
N ALA A 182 -18.46 -6.60 7.17
CA ALA A 182 -19.81 -6.97 7.56
C ALA A 182 -20.38 -6.15 8.72
N GLY A 183 -19.52 -5.48 9.48
CA GLY A 183 -19.93 -4.73 10.68
C GLY A 183 -20.04 -5.60 11.93
N GLU A 184 -19.50 -6.83 11.89
CA GLU A 184 -19.50 -7.77 13.02
C GLU A 184 -18.49 -7.38 14.10
N GLU A 185 -17.37 -6.78 13.67
CA GLU A 185 -16.31 -6.27 14.55
C GLU A 185 -15.64 -5.04 13.98
N GLU A 186 -15.12 -4.15 14.84
CA GLU A 186 -14.24 -3.04 14.43
C GLU A 186 -13.28 -2.69 15.56
N PRO A 187 -12.08 -3.29 15.56
CA PRO A 187 -11.11 -3.09 16.65
C PRO A 187 -10.31 -1.77 16.54
N ILE A 188 -10.44 -1.03 15.43
CA ILE A 188 -9.59 0.12 15.13
C ILE A 188 -10.39 1.41 15.02
N ASP A 189 -11.52 1.37 14.31
CA ASP A 189 -12.35 2.54 14.04
C ASP A 189 -13.58 2.57 14.96
N PRO A 190 -14.15 3.75 15.28
CA PRO A 190 -15.29 3.84 16.20
C PRO A 190 -16.61 3.28 15.64
N VAL A 191 -16.70 3.08 14.32
CA VAL A 191 -17.92 2.64 13.63
C VAL A 191 -17.61 1.44 12.75
N ALA A 192 -18.41 0.37 12.88
CA ALA A 192 -18.31 -0.84 12.08
C ALA A 192 -19.19 -0.76 10.83
N GLY A 193 -18.85 -1.51 9.77
CA GLY A 193 -19.59 -1.56 8.51
C GLY A 193 -18.73 -1.14 7.31
N HIS A 194 -19.39 -0.81 6.18
CA HIS A 194 -18.72 -0.44 4.92
C HIS A 194 -19.48 0.65 4.16
N ILE A 195 -18.83 1.23 3.15
CA ILE A 195 -19.43 2.21 2.24
C ILE A 195 -20.48 1.50 1.38
N PRO A 196 -21.73 2.01 1.27
CA PRO A 196 -22.79 1.36 0.51
C PRO A 196 -22.39 1.01 -0.93
N GLY A 197 -22.74 -0.20 -1.36
CA GLY A 197 -22.43 -0.70 -2.71
C GLY A 197 -21.00 -1.22 -2.91
N ALA A 198 -20.14 -1.12 -1.91
CA ALA A 198 -18.78 -1.67 -1.98
C ALA A 198 -18.80 -3.20 -2.02
N LEU A 199 -17.82 -3.77 -2.73
CA LEU A 199 -17.47 -5.19 -2.67
C LEU A 199 -16.38 -5.40 -1.62
N ASN A 200 -16.22 -6.63 -1.13
CA ASN A 200 -15.14 -6.98 -0.21
C ASN A 200 -14.17 -7.97 -0.83
N ARG A 201 -12.88 -7.68 -0.76
CA ARG A 201 -11.77 -8.59 -1.07
C ARG A 201 -10.62 -8.29 -0.12
N PRO A 202 -10.48 -9.06 0.95
CA PRO A 202 -9.43 -8.87 1.94
C PRO A 202 -8.02 -8.87 1.31
N SER A 203 -7.18 -7.91 1.71
CA SER A 203 -5.81 -7.82 1.19
C SER A 203 -4.97 -9.06 1.51
N THR A 204 -5.28 -9.74 2.62
CA THR A 204 -4.63 -11.00 3.03
C THR A 204 -4.83 -12.14 2.05
N GLU A 205 -5.89 -12.11 1.25
CA GLU A 205 -6.13 -13.10 0.20
C GLU A 205 -5.18 -12.97 -1.00
N ASN A 206 -4.41 -11.90 -1.08
CA ASN A 206 -3.39 -11.75 -2.12
C ASN A 206 -2.16 -12.63 -1.87
N ILE A 207 -1.94 -13.07 -0.63
CA ILE A 207 -0.76 -13.82 -0.22
C ILE A 207 -1.08 -15.32 -0.19
N GLY A 208 -0.19 -16.11 -0.79
CA GLY A 208 -0.25 -17.57 -0.79
C GLY A 208 0.25 -18.17 0.52
N ALA A 209 0.06 -19.47 0.67
CA ALA A 209 0.52 -20.21 1.86
C ALA A 209 2.06 -20.23 2.03
N ASP A 210 2.80 -19.94 0.98
CA ASP A 210 4.26 -19.80 0.97
C ASP A 210 4.75 -18.44 1.49
N GLY A 211 3.83 -17.47 1.68
CA GLY A 211 4.11 -16.10 2.11
C GLY A 211 4.45 -15.15 0.97
N LEU A 212 4.27 -15.57 -0.29
CA LEU A 212 4.49 -14.76 -1.48
C LEU A 212 3.15 -14.28 -2.05
N LEU A 213 3.19 -13.26 -2.91
CA LEU A 213 2.02 -12.91 -3.71
C LEU A 213 1.61 -14.13 -4.54
N LYS A 214 0.32 -14.47 -4.56
CA LYS A 214 -0.24 -15.55 -5.38
C LYS A 214 0.13 -15.41 -6.85
N SER A 215 0.05 -16.49 -7.59
CA SER A 215 0.28 -16.46 -9.04
C SER A 215 -0.69 -15.48 -9.74
N LEU A 216 -0.24 -14.92 -10.86
CA LEU A 216 -1.05 -13.97 -11.64
C LEU A 216 -2.40 -14.57 -12.07
N GLU A 217 -2.42 -15.86 -12.39
CA GLU A 217 -3.61 -16.60 -12.79
C GLU A 217 -4.60 -16.76 -11.62
N GLU A 218 -4.10 -17.10 -10.44
CA GLU A 218 -4.93 -17.20 -9.22
C GLU A 218 -5.53 -15.84 -8.87
N LEU A 219 -4.73 -14.78 -8.85
CA LEU A 219 -5.21 -13.42 -8.60
C LEU A 219 -6.27 -13.00 -9.62
N GLN A 220 -6.03 -13.22 -10.91
CA GLN A 220 -7.00 -12.92 -11.97
C GLN A 220 -8.33 -13.64 -11.74
N LYS A 221 -8.27 -14.93 -11.42
CA LYS A 221 -9.46 -15.75 -11.14
C LYS A 221 -10.24 -15.23 -9.93
N GLU A 222 -9.52 -14.95 -8.83
CA GLU A 222 -10.14 -14.53 -7.57
C GLU A 222 -10.71 -13.11 -7.65
N PHE A 223 -9.98 -12.15 -8.25
CA PHE A 223 -10.52 -10.81 -8.47
C PHE A 223 -11.74 -10.83 -9.38
N ARG A 224 -11.73 -11.61 -10.46
CA ARG A 224 -12.90 -11.77 -11.33
C ARG A 224 -14.10 -12.38 -10.62
N ALA A 225 -13.88 -13.31 -9.69
CA ALA A 225 -14.96 -13.92 -8.91
C ALA A 225 -15.68 -12.89 -8.04
N VAL A 226 -14.94 -11.94 -7.45
CA VAL A 226 -15.49 -10.86 -6.62
C VAL A 226 -16.10 -9.74 -7.46
N ILE A 227 -15.38 -9.28 -8.48
CA ILE A 227 -15.77 -8.13 -9.32
C ILE A 227 -16.94 -8.49 -10.25
N GLY A 228 -17.03 -9.76 -10.67
CA GLY A 228 -18.06 -10.24 -11.60
C GLY A 228 -17.92 -9.63 -13.00
N SER A 229 -19.03 -9.16 -13.55
CA SER A 229 -19.10 -8.54 -14.89
C SER A 229 -18.76 -7.05 -14.93
N ARG A 230 -18.40 -6.44 -13.79
CA ARG A 230 -18.06 -5.01 -13.71
C ARG A 230 -16.75 -4.72 -14.44
N ASP A 231 -16.65 -3.52 -15.00
CA ASP A 231 -15.40 -3.06 -15.60
C ASP A 231 -14.33 -2.86 -14.53
N THR A 232 -13.23 -3.60 -14.64
CA THR A 232 -12.11 -3.51 -13.69
C THR A 232 -11.44 -2.14 -13.75
N ALA A 233 -11.45 -1.45 -14.89
CA ALA A 233 -10.93 -0.09 -15.01
C ALA A 233 -11.69 0.94 -14.16
N ASN A 234 -12.88 0.60 -13.67
CA ASN A 234 -13.70 1.43 -12.78
C ASN A 234 -13.65 0.95 -11.31
N ILE A 235 -12.70 0.11 -10.93
CA ILE A 235 -12.52 -0.31 -9.53
C ILE A 235 -11.69 0.71 -8.76
N ILE A 236 -12.25 1.21 -7.65
CA ILE A 236 -11.56 2.05 -6.68
C ILE A 236 -11.30 1.20 -5.42
N ASN A 237 -10.04 0.95 -5.13
CA ASN A 237 -9.67 0.24 -3.92
C ASN A 237 -9.75 1.18 -2.70
N TYR A 238 -10.29 0.69 -1.58
CA TYR A 238 -10.23 1.37 -0.29
C TYR A 238 -10.07 0.36 0.85
N CYS A 239 -9.82 0.82 2.07
CA CYS A 239 -9.72 -0.04 3.24
C CYS A 239 -10.08 0.71 4.53
N GLY A 240 -9.35 0.53 5.63
CA GLY A 240 -9.52 1.32 6.85
C GLY A 240 -8.89 2.72 6.76
N SER A 241 -7.70 2.84 6.15
CA SER A 241 -6.90 4.07 6.12
C SER A 241 -5.97 4.21 4.91
N GLY A 242 -6.26 3.53 3.80
CA GLY A 242 -5.50 3.62 2.56
C GLY A 242 -4.17 2.86 2.56
N ILE A 243 -3.92 1.96 3.51
CA ILE A 243 -2.72 1.11 3.55
C ILE A 243 -2.98 -0.19 2.78
N THR A 244 -3.86 -1.05 3.27
CA THR A 244 -4.16 -2.35 2.64
C THR A 244 -4.89 -2.23 1.29
N ALA A 245 -5.53 -1.10 1.02
CA ALA A 245 -6.07 -0.78 -0.30
C ALA A 245 -4.98 -0.72 -1.38
N CYS A 246 -3.80 -0.19 -1.03
CA CYS A 246 -2.65 -0.19 -1.94
C CYS A 246 -2.13 -1.60 -2.21
N CYS A 247 -2.28 -2.55 -1.27
CA CYS A 247 -1.93 -3.95 -1.49
C CYS A 247 -2.84 -4.60 -2.57
N ASN A 248 -4.16 -4.38 -2.51
CA ASN A 248 -5.06 -4.83 -3.56
C ASN A 248 -4.74 -4.17 -4.91
N HIS A 249 -4.45 -2.87 -4.92
CA HIS A 249 -4.06 -2.15 -6.14
C HIS A 249 -2.77 -2.71 -6.75
N LEU A 250 -1.74 -2.98 -5.93
CA LEU A 250 -0.50 -3.63 -6.34
C LEU A 250 -0.75 -5.02 -6.93
N ALA A 251 -1.59 -5.83 -6.26
CA ALA A 251 -1.91 -7.18 -6.70
C ALA A 251 -2.68 -7.18 -8.05
N MET A 252 -3.64 -6.25 -8.21
CA MET A 252 -4.34 -6.06 -9.49
C MET A 252 -3.35 -5.66 -10.60
N MET A 253 -2.47 -4.69 -10.34
CA MET A 253 -1.45 -4.28 -11.32
C MET A 253 -0.50 -5.43 -11.66
N ALA A 254 -0.01 -6.18 -10.67
CA ALA A 254 0.84 -7.35 -10.91
C ALA A 254 0.14 -8.39 -11.78
N ALA A 255 -1.15 -8.63 -11.56
CA ALA A 255 -1.97 -9.57 -12.33
C ALA A 255 -2.41 -9.02 -13.71
N GLY A 256 -2.03 -7.80 -14.08
CA GLY A 256 -2.46 -7.17 -15.34
C GLY A 256 -3.95 -6.82 -15.37
N ILE A 257 -4.56 -6.64 -14.18
CA ILE A 257 -5.96 -6.23 -14.04
C ILE A 257 -5.97 -4.70 -13.89
N PRO A 258 -6.60 -3.94 -14.80
CA PRO A 258 -6.77 -2.50 -14.64
C PRO A 258 -7.54 -2.18 -13.33
N ALA A 259 -7.18 -1.06 -12.70
CA ALA A 259 -7.95 -0.48 -11.61
C ALA A 259 -7.97 1.05 -11.78
N ALA A 260 -9.06 1.69 -11.37
CA ALA A 260 -9.17 3.15 -11.47
C ALA A 260 -8.16 3.86 -10.57
N GLY A 261 -7.91 3.33 -9.37
CA GLY A 261 -6.99 3.89 -8.37
C GLY A 261 -7.41 3.56 -6.95
N VAL A 262 -7.04 4.45 -6.02
CA VAL A 262 -7.26 4.23 -4.58
C VAL A 262 -7.94 5.43 -3.94
N TYR A 263 -8.94 5.18 -3.09
CA TYR A 263 -9.48 6.14 -2.14
C TYR A 263 -8.68 6.04 -0.84
N ILE A 264 -7.71 6.94 -0.67
CA ILE A 264 -6.73 6.87 0.43
C ILE A 264 -7.36 7.17 1.78
N GLY A 265 -8.25 8.15 1.89
CA GLY A 265 -8.91 8.49 3.14
C GLY A 265 -9.68 7.31 3.74
N SER A 266 -10.25 6.48 2.87
CA SER A 266 -10.84 5.18 3.22
C SER A 266 -11.94 5.26 4.29
N TRP A 267 -12.19 4.16 4.98
CA TRP A 267 -13.23 4.06 6.00
C TRP A 267 -13.06 5.11 7.11
N SER A 268 -11.86 5.34 7.59
CA SER A 268 -11.60 6.31 8.66
C SER A 268 -11.88 7.77 8.28
N GLU A 269 -11.81 8.13 7.01
CA GLU A 269 -12.27 9.42 6.51
C GLU A 269 -13.79 9.41 6.29
N TRP A 270 -14.33 8.31 5.75
CA TRP A 270 -15.76 8.17 5.50
C TRP A 270 -16.61 8.39 6.74
N ILE A 271 -16.23 7.75 7.84
CA ILE A 271 -16.96 7.83 9.12
C ILE A 271 -16.66 9.08 9.94
N SER A 272 -15.85 10.01 9.44
CA SER A 272 -15.58 11.27 10.16
C SER A 272 -16.78 12.21 10.19
N ASP A 273 -17.82 11.93 9.40
CA ASP A 273 -19.12 12.58 9.43
C ASP A 273 -20.21 11.51 9.62
N GLU A 274 -20.98 11.61 10.71
CA GLU A 274 -22.04 10.68 11.08
C GLU A 274 -23.24 10.68 10.10
N ASN A 275 -23.36 11.69 9.26
CA ASN A 275 -24.44 11.77 8.27
C ASN A 275 -24.13 10.93 7.01
N ARG A 276 -22.91 10.45 6.83
CA ARG A 276 -22.58 9.59 5.68
C ARG A 276 -23.19 8.21 5.84
N PRO A 277 -23.83 7.68 4.79
CA PRO A 277 -24.47 6.38 4.88
C PRO A 277 -23.44 5.26 5.05
N ILE A 278 -23.79 4.29 5.86
CA ILE A 278 -23.03 3.05 6.07
C ILE A 278 -23.93 1.83 5.82
N ARG A 279 -23.32 0.69 5.55
CA ARG A 279 -23.99 -0.61 5.47
C ARG A 279 -23.29 -1.63 6.36
N GLN A 280 -24.09 -2.58 6.87
CA GLN A 280 -23.67 -3.79 7.56
C GLN A 280 -24.36 -4.96 6.88
N THR A 281 -23.65 -6.07 6.65
CA THR A 281 -24.23 -7.25 6.00
C THR A 281 -25.01 -8.11 6.97
N ALA A 282 -24.90 -7.86 8.29
CA ALA A 282 -25.64 -8.55 9.34
C ALA A 282 -27.08 -8.03 9.56
N GLU A 283 -27.51 -6.99 8.83
CA GLU A 283 -28.91 -6.55 8.86
C GLU A 283 -29.75 -7.45 7.95
N PRO A 284 -30.89 -7.99 8.45
CA PRO A 284 -31.77 -8.85 7.70
C PRO A 284 -32.48 -8.17 6.53
#